data_b38e21e4d8f9c3bb1f94ce1f4e50bb03
#
_entry.id   b38e21e4d8f9c3bb1f94ce1f4e50bb03
#
_cell.length_a   1.000
_cell.length_b   1.000
_cell.length_c   1.000
_cell.angle_alpha   90.00
_cell.angle_beta   90.00
_cell.angle_gamma   90.00
#
_symmetry.space_group_name_H-M   'P 1'
#
loop_
_entity.id
_entity.type
_entity.pdbx_description
1 polymer ?
#
loop_
_entity_poly.entity_id
_entity_poly.type
_entity_poly.pdbx_seq_one_letter_code
_entity_poly.pdbx_strand_id
1 'polypeptide(L)'
;SGFGEKPALLIVDFSNGFTDPASPLGGDFDSQVDVTARLLAKFRTGCFPVVYTTVAYEPDFNDAGIFIEKIPALSLLVKGSKWVEIDRRIAPVKGDEVIVKKYASAFFGTELDRYFHGQGVDTVVITGATTSGCVRASAVDALQYGFRTIVCRDGVGDRAEGPHHANLFDMDSKYCDVKVEQEIQEHLESLVASGGMQGRADNEFRQWWQGRLPTRVDF
;
A
#
# COMPACT_ATOMS: atom_id res chain seq x y z
N SER A 1 8.34 -4.10 -14.90
CA SER A 1 9.30 -3.22 -14.18
C SER A 1 10.05 -3.98 -13.07
N GLY A 2 9.46 -5.03 -12.54
CA GLY A 2 10.02 -5.84 -11.48
C GLY A 2 10.07 -5.13 -10.12
N PHE A 3 10.59 -5.83 -9.13
CA PHE A 3 10.83 -5.26 -7.80
C PHE A 3 12.08 -4.39 -7.78
N GLY A 4 12.05 -3.36 -6.95
CA GLY A 4 13.22 -2.61 -6.54
C GLY A 4 13.79 -3.12 -5.22
N GLU A 5 14.49 -2.25 -4.51
CA GLU A 5 15.21 -2.61 -3.29
C GLU A 5 14.61 -2.04 -2.00
N LYS A 6 13.75 -1.03 -2.12
CA LYS A 6 13.15 -0.30 -0.99
C LYS A 6 11.62 -0.32 -1.09
N PRO A 7 10.99 -1.49 -0.86
CA PRO A 7 9.55 -1.63 -0.97
C PRO A 7 8.82 -0.98 0.21
N ALA A 8 7.59 -0.52 -0.05
CA ALA A 8 6.60 -0.17 0.95
C ALA A 8 5.30 -0.94 0.70
N LEU A 9 4.52 -1.22 1.74
CA LEU A 9 3.19 -1.79 1.63
C LEU A 9 2.15 -0.67 1.70
N LEU A 10 1.29 -0.61 0.69
CA LEU A 10 0.13 0.26 0.64
C LEU A 10 -1.14 -0.59 0.72
N ILE A 11 -1.86 -0.48 1.84
CA ILE A 11 -3.11 -1.20 2.09
C ILE A 11 -4.26 -0.23 1.79
N VAL A 12 -4.94 -0.45 0.65
CA VAL A 12 -5.96 0.46 0.14
C VAL A 12 -7.33 0.07 0.68
N ASP A 13 -7.90 0.94 1.52
CA ASP A 13 -9.29 0.93 1.95
C ASP A 13 -9.81 -0.40 2.58
N PHE A 14 -8.97 -1.18 3.22
CA PHE A 14 -9.43 -2.28 4.07
C PHE A 14 -9.90 -1.74 5.43
N SER A 15 -10.88 -0.85 5.37
CA SER A 15 -11.69 -0.40 6.51
C SER A 15 -12.98 -1.21 6.60
N ASN A 16 -13.63 -1.17 7.76
CA ASN A 16 -14.88 -1.89 7.98
C ASN A 16 -15.97 -1.55 6.95
N GLY A 17 -15.94 -0.33 6.38
CA GLY A 17 -16.85 0.07 5.31
C GLY A 17 -16.74 -0.80 4.05
N PHE A 18 -15.58 -1.39 3.81
CA PHE A 18 -15.33 -2.27 2.65
C PHE A 18 -15.21 -3.74 3.03
N THR A 19 -14.75 -4.09 4.23
CA THR A 19 -14.53 -5.48 4.64
C THR A 19 -15.70 -6.10 5.40
N ASP A 20 -16.64 -5.30 5.93
CA ASP A 20 -17.84 -5.80 6.58
C ASP A 20 -18.93 -6.07 5.53
N PRO A 21 -19.39 -7.32 5.35
CA PRO A 21 -20.45 -7.66 4.41
C PRO A 21 -21.79 -6.98 4.69
N ALA A 22 -22.01 -6.44 5.90
CA ALA A 22 -23.19 -5.65 6.22
C ALA A 22 -23.15 -4.23 5.63
N SER A 23 -21.99 -3.78 5.15
CA SER A 23 -21.84 -2.48 4.50
C SER A 23 -22.33 -2.54 3.05
N PRO A 24 -23.08 -1.53 2.56
CA PRO A 24 -23.44 -1.44 1.15
C PRO A 24 -22.23 -1.25 0.21
N LEU A 25 -21.07 -0.85 0.75
CA LEU A 25 -19.81 -0.78 0.02
C LEU A 25 -18.98 -2.07 0.16
N GLY A 26 -19.40 -2.97 1.06
CA GLY A 26 -18.65 -4.16 1.43
C GLY A 26 -18.63 -5.25 0.37
N GLY A 27 -17.68 -6.16 0.54
CA GLY A 27 -17.55 -7.40 -0.21
C GLY A 27 -17.00 -8.50 0.70
N ASP A 28 -16.99 -9.73 0.20
CA ASP A 28 -16.28 -10.83 0.86
C ASP A 28 -14.80 -10.73 0.51
N PHE A 29 -14.05 -10.10 1.40
CA PHE A 29 -12.61 -9.88 1.27
C PHE A 29 -11.79 -10.61 2.34
N ASP A 30 -12.37 -11.61 3.00
CA ASP A 30 -11.70 -12.31 4.11
C ASP A 30 -10.36 -12.91 3.68
N SER A 31 -10.32 -13.58 2.52
CA SER A 31 -9.08 -14.15 2.00
C SER A 31 -8.03 -13.08 1.66
N GLN A 32 -8.45 -11.95 1.13
CA GLN A 32 -7.55 -10.83 0.80
C GLN A 32 -7.00 -10.13 2.04
N VAL A 33 -7.82 -10.01 3.08
CA VAL A 33 -7.39 -9.50 4.39
C VAL A 33 -6.38 -10.45 5.04
N ASP A 34 -6.59 -11.76 4.96
CA ASP A 34 -5.65 -12.76 5.47
C ASP A 34 -4.30 -12.71 4.74
N VAL A 35 -4.31 -12.60 3.40
CA VAL A 35 -3.08 -12.37 2.61
C VAL A 35 -2.39 -11.08 3.05
N THR A 36 -3.16 -10.00 3.18
CA THR A 36 -2.62 -8.71 3.64
C THR A 36 -1.99 -8.81 5.03
N ALA A 37 -2.60 -9.55 5.96
CA ALA A 37 -2.05 -9.76 7.30
C ALA A 37 -0.69 -10.49 7.26
N ARG A 38 -0.54 -11.49 6.40
CA ARG A 38 0.74 -12.21 6.23
C ARG A 38 1.82 -11.33 5.61
N LEU A 39 1.49 -10.56 4.57
CA LEU A 39 2.41 -9.59 3.98
C LEU A 39 2.80 -8.50 4.97
N LEU A 40 1.83 -7.97 5.71
CA LEU A 40 2.04 -6.96 6.75
C LEU A 40 3.07 -7.42 7.80
N ALA A 41 2.99 -8.68 8.24
CA ALA A 41 3.98 -9.26 9.15
C ALA A 41 5.38 -9.27 8.54
N LYS A 42 5.51 -9.60 7.24
CA LYS A 42 6.80 -9.60 6.53
C LYS A 42 7.38 -8.19 6.36
N PHE A 43 6.55 -7.21 5.97
CA PHE A 43 6.97 -5.82 5.85
C PHE A 43 7.46 -5.25 7.17
N ARG A 44 6.73 -5.50 8.26
CA ARG A 44 7.14 -5.07 9.61
C ARG A 44 8.43 -5.74 10.08
N THR A 45 8.59 -7.04 9.84
CA THR A 45 9.84 -7.76 10.16
C THR A 45 11.04 -7.20 9.41
N GLY A 46 10.85 -6.79 8.15
CA GLY A 46 11.88 -6.15 7.33
C GLY A 46 12.09 -4.65 7.63
N CYS A 47 11.33 -4.08 8.57
CA CYS A 47 11.31 -2.64 8.85
C CYS A 47 10.99 -1.78 7.62
N PHE A 48 10.20 -2.31 6.68
CA PHE A 48 9.73 -1.59 5.51
C PHE A 48 8.50 -0.73 5.85
N PRO A 49 8.34 0.44 5.23
CA PRO A 49 7.19 1.31 5.47
C PRO A 49 5.86 0.63 5.18
N VAL A 50 4.87 0.89 6.03
CA VAL A 50 3.49 0.43 5.88
C VAL A 50 2.57 1.64 5.94
N VAL A 51 1.70 1.76 4.94
CA VAL A 51 0.70 2.82 4.84
C VAL A 51 -0.66 2.21 4.58
N TYR A 52 -1.64 2.67 5.31
CA TYR A 52 -3.05 2.38 5.11
C TYR A 52 -3.76 3.58 4.52
N THR A 53 -4.79 3.35 3.74
CA THR A 53 -5.75 4.39 3.42
C THR A 53 -7.13 4.05 3.95
N THR A 54 -7.89 5.09 4.29
CA THR A 54 -9.31 5.01 4.54
C THR A 54 -9.99 6.23 3.91
N VAL A 55 -11.19 6.03 3.37
CA VAL A 55 -12.03 7.14 2.92
C VAL A 55 -12.85 7.61 4.11
N ALA A 56 -12.78 8.89 4.43
CA ALA A 56 -13.59 9.48 5.49
C ALA A 56 -13.96 10.92 5.16
N TYR A 57 -15.22 11.26 5.39
CA TYR A 57 -15.76 12.60 5.14
C TYR A 57 -16.18 13.26 6.45
N GLU A 58 -16.14 14.60 6.47
CA GLU A 58 -16.76 15.35 7.57
C GLU A 58 -18.28 15.11 7.63
N PRO A 59 -18.92 15.26 8.79
CA PRO A 59 -20.35 14.94 8.95
C PRO A 59 -21.29 15.74 8.03
N ASP A 60 -20.89 16.92 7.57
CA ASP A 60 -21.63 17.77 6.65
C ASP A 60 -21.27 17.54 5.17
N PHE A 61 -20.36 16.62 4.89
CA PHE A 61 -19.87 16.27 3.54
C PHE A 61 -19.30 17.42 2.72
N ASN A 62 -18.90 18.51 3.33
CA ASN A 62 -18.32 19.66 2.63
C ASN A 62 -17.01 19.34 1.92
N ASP A 63 -16.37 18.25 2.28
CA ASP A 63 -15.09 17.74 1.74
C ASP A 63 -15.24 16.52 0.83
N ALA A 64 -16.47 16.07 0.55
CA ALA A 64 -16.73 14.86 -0.23
C ALA A 64 -16.66 15.09 -1.76
N GLY A 65 -16.83 16.32 -2.21
CA GLY A 65 -16.83 16.67 -3.62
C GLY A 65 -17.90 15.90 -4.43
N ILE A 66 -17.69 15.77 -5.71
CA ILE A 66 -18.63 15.12 -6.63
C ILE A 66 -18.64 13.58 -6.52
N PHE A 67 -17.65 12.99 -5.83
CA PHE A 67 -17.52 11.54 -5.75
C PHE A 67 -18.71 10.91 -5.00
N ILE A 68 -19.19 11.57 -3.95
CA ILE A 68 -20.35 11.12 -3.20
C ILE A 68 -21.67 11.20 -4.00
N GLU A 69 -21.76 12.11 -4.96
CA GLU A 69 -22.92 12.19 -5.87
C GLU A 69 -22.94 10.99 -6.83
N LYS A 70 -21.77 10.57 -7.30
CA LYS A 70 -21.63 9.39 -8.18
C LYS A 70 -21.90 8.09 -7.44
N ILE A 71 -21.44 7.99 -6.17
CA ILE A 71 -21.56 6.79 -5.33
C ILE A 71 -22.19 7.22 -3.98
N PRO A 72 -23.52 7.35 -3.89
CA PRO A 72 -24.19 7.82 -2.66
C PRO A 72 -23.92 6.96 -1.41
N ALA A 73 -23.58 5.66 -1.60
CA ALA A 73 -23.20 4.77 -0.51
C ALA A 73 -21.95 5.24 0.26
N LEU A 74 -21.11 6.09 -0.35
CA LEU A 74 -19.95 6.71 0.32
C LEU A 74 -20.37 7.59 1.52
N SER A 75 -21.62 8.03 1.60
CA SER A 75 -22.16 8.76 2.76
C SER A 75 -22.11 7.98 4.08
N LEU A 76 -21.89 6.67 4.01
CA LEU A 76 -21.64 5.84 5.19
C LEU A 76 -20.29 6.16 5.86
N LEU A 77 -19.32 6.64 5.10
CA LEU A 77 -17.93 6.83 5.52
C LEU A 77 -17.74 8.17 6.23
N VAL A 78 -18.45 8.38 7.31
CA VAL A 78 -18.35 9.60 8.15
C VAL A 78 -17.19 9.43 9.13
N LYS A 79 -16.37 10.46 9.26
CA LYS A 79 -15.27 10.54 10.22
C LYS A 79 -15.73 10.20 11.63
N GLY A 80 -14.99 9.32 12.31
CA GLY A 80 -15.35 8.83 13.65
C GLY A 80 -16.40 7.72 13.69
N SER A 81 -16.96 7.30 12.55
CA SER A 81 -17.82 6.11 12.50
C SER A 81 -16.98 4.82 12.45
N LYS A 82 -17.59 3.71 12.87
CA LYS A 82 -16.93 2.39 12.77
C LYS A 82 -16.53 2.02 11.33
N TRP A 83 -17.17 2.62 10.34
CA TRP A 83 -17.01 2.26 8.93
C TRP A 83 -15.68 2.76 8.34
N VAL A 84 -15.10 3.80 8.92
CA VAL A 84 -13.80 4.34 8.49
C VAL A 84 -12.62 3.74 9.25
N GLU A 85 -12.87 2.93 10.28
CA GLU A 85 -11.84 2.24 11.03
C GLU A 85 -11.24 1.11 10.20
N ILE A 86 -9.91 0.97 10.26
CA ILE A 86 -9.19 -0.15 9.61
C ILE A 86 -9.66 -1.48 10.22
N ASP A 87 -9.81 -2.49 9.38
CA ASP A 87 -10.18 -3.83 9.79
C ASP A 87 -9.25 -4.31 10.93
N ARG A 88 -9.84 -4.76 12.02
CA ARG A 88 -9.11 -5.15 13.25
C ARG A 88 -8.07 -6.26 13.02
N ARG A 89 -8.27 -7.10 11.99
CA ARG A 89 -7.34 -8.20 11.64
C ARG A 89 -5.99 -7.70 11.14
N ILE A 90 -5.96 -6.49 10.64
CA ILE A 90 -4.77 -5.82 10.12
C ILE A 90 -4.54 -4.46 10.77
N ALA A 91 -4.94 -4.32 12.03
CA ALA A 91 -4.88 -3.04 12.75
C ALA A 91 -3.49 -2.38 12.66
N PRO A 92 -3.44 -1.05 12.43
CA PRO A 92 -2.19 -0.30 12.44
C PRO A 92 -1.50 -0.38 13.80
N VAL A 93 -0.18 -0.38 13.79
CA VAL A 93 0.65 -0.29 14.99
C VAL A 93 1.53 0.95 14.95
N LYS A 94 2.21 1.24 16.06
CA LYS A 94 3.14 2.38 16.10
C LYS A 94 4.21 2.26 15.02
N GLY A 95 4.30 3.26 14.17
CA GLY A 95 5.23 3.32 13.06
C GLY A 95 4.56 3.13 11.69
N ASP A 96 3.33 2.61 11.66
CA ASP A 96 2.52 2.60 10.45
C ASP A 96 1.84 3.96 10.25
N GLU A 97 1.62 4.34 8.99
CA GLU A 97 0.88 5.55 8.64
C GLU A 97 -0.56 5.23 8.22
N VAL A 98 -1.50 6.07 8.61
CA VAL A 98 -2.91 5.99 8.17
C VAL A 98 -3.29 7.29 7.49
N ILE A 99 -3.57 7.22 6.19
CA ILE A 99 -3.92 8.37 5.37
C ILE A 99 -5.43 8.38 5.12
N VAL A 100 -6.06 9.49 5.46
CA VAL A 100 -7.46 9.75 5.11
C VAL A 100 -7.49 10.40 3.73
N LYS A 101 -8.23 9.81 2.81
CA LYS A 101 -8.42 10.34 1.45
C LYS A 101 -9.89 10.58 1.14
N LYS A 102 -10.16 11.37 0.10
CA LYS A 102 -11.52 11.77 -0.31
C LYS A 102 -11.95 11.15 -1.63
N TYR A 103 -11.00 10.65 -2.42
CA TYR A 103 -11.20 10.11 -3.76
C TYR A 103 -10.61 8.71 -3.89
N ALA A 104 -10.68 8.13 -5.08
CA ALA A 104 -10.29 6.75 -5.33
C ALA A 104 -8.80 6.50 -5.09
N SER A 105 -7.92 7.30 -5.70
CA SER A 105 -6.47 7.13 -5.55
C SER A 105 -5.98 7.47 -4.15
N ALA A 106 -5.07 6.66 -3.63
CA ALA A 106 -4.35 6.92 -2.38
C ALA A 106 -3.44 8.16 -2.46
N PHE A 107 -3.06 8.56 -3.67
CA PHE A 107 -2.14 9.68 -3.92
C PHE A 107 -2.87 10.99 -4.19
N PHE A 108 -4.09 10.93 -4.76
CA PHE A 108 -4.81 12.14 -5.15
C PHE A 108 -5.26 12.95 -3.94
N GLY A 109 -4.72 14.18 -3.83
CA GLY A 109 -5.06 15.11 -2.75
C GLY A 109 -4.50 14.69 -1.38
N THR A 110 -3.46 13.86 -1.35
CA THR A 110 -2.74 13.43 -0.15
C THR A 110 -1.25 13.75 -0.28
N GLU A 111 -0.49 13.54 0.79
CA GLU A 111 0.97 13.71 0.80
C GLU A 111 1.71 12.36 0.63
N LEU A 112 1.05 11.31 0.12
CA LEU A 112 1.61 9.96 0.08
C LEU A 112 2.86 9.87 -0.79
N ASP A 113 2.90 10.55 -1.92
CA ASP A 113 4.07 10.59 -2.81
C ASP A 113 5.29 11.17 -2.09
N ARG A 114 5.10 12.27 -1.36
CA ARG A 114 6.17 12.92 -0.58
C ARG A 114 6.63 12.01 0.57
N TYR A 115 5.68 11.37 1.25
CA TYR A 115 6.01 10.43 2.32
C TYR A 115 6.89 9.29 1.80
N PHE A 116 6.49 8.63 0.71
CA PHE A 116 7.27 7.53 0.15
C PHE A 116 8.64 7.97 -0.37
N HIS A 117 8.72 9.08 -1.09
CA HIS A 117 10.00 9.62 -1.54
C HIS A 117 10.90 9.99 -0.36
N GLY A 118 10.33 10.58 0.70
CA GLY A 118 11.06 10.92 1.93
C GLY A 118 11.63 9.71 2.68
N GLN A 119 10.95 8.55 2.58
CA GLN A 119 11.43 7.27 3.10
C GLN A 119 12.39 6.54 2.15
N GLY A 120 12.65 7.10 0.97
CA GLY A 120 13.49 6.49 -0.06
C GLY A 120 12.86 5.25 -0.70
N VAL A 121 11.54 5.11 -0.66
CA VAL A 121 10.80 4.01 -1.30
C VAL A 121 11.00 4.06 -2.81
N ASP A 122 11.26 2.93 -3.43
CA ASP A 122 11.33 2.75 -4.87
C ASP A 122 10.25 1.83 -5.44
N THR A 123 9.62 1.05 -4.57
CA THR A 123 8.62 0.04 -4.93
C THR A 123 7.41 0.14 -4.00
N VAL A 124 6.22 0.19 -4.58
CA VAL A 124 4.95 0.17 -3.82
C VAL A 124 4.24 -1.14 -4.09
N VAL A 125 4.09 -1.97 -3.06
CA VAL A 125 3.27 -3.18 -3.08
C VAL A 125 1.87 -2.83 -2.60
N ILE A 126 0.86 -3.13 -3.41
CA ILE A 126 -0.53 -2.73 -3.16
C ILE A 126 -1.39 -3.95 -2.83
N THR A 127 -2.10 -3.87 -1.72
CA THR A 127 -3.25 -4.73 -1.36
C THR A 127 -4.49 -3.87 -1.12
N GLY A 128 -5.64 -4.48 -0.98
CA GLY A 128 -6.86 -3.73 -0.61
C GLY A 128 -8.01 -3.87 -1.58
N ALA A 129 -8.93 -2.93 -1.53
CA ALA A 129 -10.16 -2.90 -2.31
C ALA A 129 -10.47 -1.48 -2.85
N THR A 130 -11.23 -1.41 -3.95
CA THR A 130 -11.58 -2.51 -4.85
C THR A 130 -10.63 -2.53 -6.03
N THR A 131 -10.40 -3.69 -6.60
CA THR A 131 -9.43 -3.89 -7.70
C THR A 131 -9.67 -2.92 -8.85
N SER A 132 -10.93 -2.77 -9.29
CA SER A 132 -11.32 -1.88 -10.39
C SER A 132 -11.41 -0.39 -10.00
N GLY A 133 -11.37 -0.08 -8.72
CA GLY A 133 -11.55 1.26 -8.17
C GLY A 133 -10.28 1.84 -7.57
N CYS A 134 -10.27 1.89 -6.23
CA CYS A 134 -9.19 2.55 -5.48
C CYS A 134 -7.82 1.88 -5.68
N VAL A 135 -7.77 0.56 -5.84
CA VAL A 135 -6.53 -0.16 -6.15
C VAL A 135 -5.98 0.27 -7.50
N ARG A 136 -6.80 0.18 -8.57
CA ARG A 136 -6.38 0.62 -9.90
C ARG A 136 -5.95 2.08 -9.93
N ALA A 137 -6.75 2.96 -9.35
CA ALA A 137 -6.43 4.40 -9.33
C ALA A 137 -5.09 4.66 -8.63
N SER A 138 -4.84 3.98 -7.50
CA SER A 138 -3.59 4.11 -6.76
C SER A 138 -2.40 3.49 -7.51
N ALA A 139 -2.59 2.38 -8.21
CA ALA A 139 -1.53 1.75 -9.00
C ALA A 139 -1.09 2.64 -10.17
N VAL A 140 -2.05 3.26 -10.86
CA VAL A 140 -1.75 4.21 -11.95
C VAL A 140 -0.97 5.40 -11.43
N ASP A 141 -1.42 6.01 -10.32
CA ASP A 141 -0.73 7.15 -9.75
C ASP A 141 0.65 6.78 -9.18
N ALA A 142 0.80 5.63 -8.52
CA ALA A 142 2.10 5.16 -8.06
C ALA A 142 3.13 5.11 -9.21
N LEU A 143 2.74 4.56 -10.36
CA LEU A 143 3.58 4.56 -11.56
C LEU A 143 3.91 5.98 -12.01
N GLN A 144 2.91 6.88 -12.05
CA GLN A 144 3.08 8.27 -12.50
C GLN A 144 4.00 9.08 -11.58
N TYR A 145 4.03 8.76 -10.28
CA TYR A 145 4.96 9.32 -9.31
C TYR A 145 6.35 8.64 -9.33
N GLY A 146 6.58 7.69 -10.23
CA GLY A 146 7.89 7.08 -10.46
C GLY A 146 8.20 5.85 -9.62
N PHE A 147 7.22 5.27 -8.93
CA PHE A 147 7.40 4.03 -8.17
C PHE A 147 7.26 2.80 -9.07
N ARG A 148 8.11 1.80 -8.85
CA ARG A 148 7.83 0.43 -9.30
C ARG A 148 6.59 -0.05 -8.58
N THR A 149 5.57 -0.42 -9.31
CA THR A 149 4.27 -0.73 -8.73
C THR A 149 4.00 -2.22 -8.86
N ILE A 150 3.72 -2.87 -7.74
CA ILE A 150 3.38 -4.29 -7.65
C ILE A 150 1.98 -4.38 -7.05
N VAL A 151 1.05 -5.00 -7.75
CA VAL A 151 -0.28 -5.33 -7.20
C VAL A 151 -0.29 -6.78 -6.76
N CYS A 152 -0.57 -7.03 -5.50
CA CYS A 152 -0.71 -8.39 -4.97
C CYS A 152 -2.03 -8.99 -5.42
N ARG A 153 -2.00 -9.91 -6.40
CA ARG A 153 -3.20 -10.52 -6.97
C ARG A 153 -4.11 -11.13 -5.91
N ASP A 154 -3.50 -11.84 -4.96
CA ASP A 154 -4.23 -12.57 -3.92
C ASP A 154 -4.65 -11.65 -2.76
N GLY A 155 -4.07 -10.46 -2.67
CA GLY A 155 -4.31 -9.46 -1.63
C GLY A 155 -5.24 -8.32 -2.05
N VAL A 156 -5.74 -8.32 -3.29
CA VAL A 156 -6.73 -7.33 -3.76
C VAL A 156 -8.03 -8.01 -4.11
N GLY A 157 -9.15 -7.32 -3.88
CA GLY A 157 -10.47 -7.86 -4.15
C GLY A 157 -11.43 -6.87 -4.78
N ASP A 158 -12.48 -7.41 -5.39
CA ASP A 158 -13.58 -6.63 -5.93
C ASP A 158 -14.92 -7.31 -5.61
N ARG A 159 -16.04 -6.61 -5.78
CA ARG A 159 -17.39 -7.14 -5.54
C ARG A 159 -17.85 -8.09 -6.62
N ALA A 160 -17.18 -8.08 -7.78
CA ALA A 160 -17.52 -8.92 -8.93
C ALA A 160 -16.25 -9.42 -9.61
N GLU A 161 -16.27 -10.67 -10.06
CA GLU A 161 -15.13 -11.32 -10.72
C GLU A 161 -14.76 -10.68 -12.05
N GLY A 162 -15.74 -10.30 -12.87
CA GLY A 162 -15.50 -9.69 -14.17
C GLY A 162 -14.65 -8.43 -14.10
N PRO A 163 -15.05 -7.39 -13.35
CA PRO A 163 -14.23 -6.21 -13.12
C PRO A 163 -12.89 -6.52 -12.47
N HIS A 164 -12.84 -7.45 -11.51
CA HIS A 164 -11.59 -7.86 -10.86
C HIS A 164 -10.57 -8.36 -11.88
N HIS A 165 -10.93 -9.38 -12.65
CA HIS A 165 -10.01 -9.99 -13.62
C HIS A 165 -9.64 -9.05 -14.76
N ALA A 166 -10.61 -8.29 -15.30
CA ALA A 166 -10.34 -7.31 -16.36
C ALA A 166 -9.35 -6.24 -15.90
N ASN A 167 -9.50 -5.74 -14.67
CA ASN A 167 -8.61 -4.71 -14.16
C ASN A 167 -7.21 -5.25 -13.77
N LEU A 168 -7.10 -6.47 -13.26
CA LEU A 168 -5.80 -7.11 -13.07
C LEU A 168 -5.06 -7.25 -14.40
N PHE A 169 -5.75 -7.72 -15.44
CA PHE A 169 -5.17 -7.83 -16.78
C PHE A 169 -4.71 -6.47 -17.32
N ASP A 170 -5.56 -5.45 -17.23
CA ASP A 170 -5.22 -4.10 -17.69
C ASP A 170 -4.03 -3.51 -16.93
N MET A 171 -4.02 -3.66 -15.60
CA MET A 171 -2.94 -3.15 -14.76
C MET A 171 -1.61 -3.82 -15.06
N ASP A 172 -1.59 -5.15 -15.18
CA ASP A 172 -0.37 -5.91 -15.51
C ASP A 172 0.19 -5.53 -16.88
N SER A 173 -0.70 -5.30 -17.83
CA SER A 173 -0.30 -4.95 -19.21
C SER A 173 0.26 -3.55 -19.37
N LYS A 174 -0.07 -2.60 -18.48
CA LYS A 174 0.15 -1.16 -18.73
C LYS A 174 0.80 -0.39 -17.58
N TYR A 175 0.50 -0.72 -16.31
CA TYR A 175 0.79 0.18 -15.20
C TYR A 175 1.62 -0.42 -14.07
N CYS A 176 1.52 -1.72 -13.84
CA CYS A 176 2.22 -2.37 -12.74
C CYS A 176 2.56 -3.82 -13.08
N ASP A 177 3.24 -4.51 -12.20
CA ASP A 177 3.38 -5.96 -12.27
C ASP A 177 2.40 -6.59 -11.28
N VAL A 178 1.56 -7.50 -11.76
CA VAL A 178 0.65 -8.27 -10.90
C VAL A 178 1.36 -9.53 -10.43
N LYS A 179 1.55 -9.67 -9.12
CA LYS A 179 2.31 -10.75 -8.49
C LYS A 179 1.46 -11.50 -7.47
N VAL A 180 1.72 -12.78 -7.29
CA VAL A 180 1.10 -13.56 -6.21
C VAL A 180 1.82 -13.29 -4.89
N GLU A 181 1.13 -13.55 -3.79
CA GLU A 181 1.68 -13.38 -2.44
C GLU A 181 3.06 -14.02 -2.27
N GLN A 182 3.22 -15.25 -2.75
CA GLN A 182 4.47 -16.00 -2.63
C GLN A 182 5.66 -15.27 -3.28
N GLU A 183 5.52 -14.75 -4.49
CA GLU A 183 6.58 -14.02 -5.19
C GLU A 183 7.01 -12.76 -4.41
N ILE A 184 6.04 -12.08 -3.79
CA ILE A 184 6.29 -10.89 -2.97
C ILE A 184 7.04 -11.29 -1.69
N GLN A 185 6.60 -12.36 -1.00
CA GLN A 185 7.26 -12.86 0.21
C GLN A 185 8.70 -13.28 -0.06
N GLU A 186 8.95 -14.05 -1.13
CA GLU A 186 10.29 -14.48 -1.54
C GLU A 186 11.22 -13.29 -1.78
N HIS A 187 10.71 -12.24 -2.44
CA HIS A 187 11.49 -11.01 -2.65
C HIS A 187 11.81 -10.31 -1.32
N LEU A 188 10.82 -10.13 -0.43
CA LEU A 188 11.05 -9.51 0.89
C LEU A 188 12.07 -10.30 1.73
N GLU A 189 11.98 -11.62 1.71
CA GLU A 189 12.94 -12.49 2.41
C GLU A 189 14.37 -12.33 1.87
N SER A 190 14.52 -12.20 0.56
CA SER A 190 15.82 -11.95 -0.07
C SER A 190 16.41 -10.60 0.36
N LEU A 191 15.59 -9.56 0.50
CA LEU A 191 16.02 -8.25 0.97
C LEU A 191 16.43 -8.27 2.45
N VAL A 192 15.67 -8.96 3.30
CA VAL A 192 16.01 -9.13 4.73
C VAL A 192 17.30 -9.92 4.87
N ALA A 193 17.48 -11.01 4.12
CA ALA A 193 18.71 -11.81 4.13
C ALA A 193 19.95 -11.02 3.69
N SER A 194 19.77 -10.04 2.78
CA SER A 194 20.86 -9.13 2.35
C SER A 194 21.10 -7.94 3.30
N GLY A 195 20.44 -7.91 4.47
CA GLY A 195 20.61 -6.89 5.51
C GLY A 195 19.46 -5.88 5.67
N GLY A 196 18.37 -6.01 4.91
CA GLY A 196 17.21 -5.11 4.96
C GLY A 196 17.55 -3.64 4.71
N MET A 197 16.61 -2.72 4.91
CA MET A 197 16.88 -1.28 4.80
C MET A 197 17.87 -0.78 5.86
N GLN A 198 17.79 -1.29 7.09
CA GLN A 198 18.65 -0.86 8.18
C GLN A 198 20.08 -1.41 8.05
N GLY A 199 20.22 -2.68 7.67
CA GLY A 199 21.53 -3.28 7.40
C GLY A 199 22.23 -2.70 6.17
N ARG A 200 21.48 -2.20 5.18
CA ARG A 200 22.05 -1.50 4.02
C ARG A 200 22.58 -0.13 4.36
N ALA A 201 21.84 0.67 5.11
CA ALA A 201 22.31 1.98 5.57
C ALA A 201 23.58 1.83 6.42
N ASP A 202 23.63 0.83 7.30
CA ASP A 202 24.82 0.52 8.09
C ASP A 202 25.99 0.04 7.21
N ASN A 203 25.74 -0.77 6.17
CA ASN A 203 26.76 -1.23 5.25
C ASN A 203 27.25 -0.11 4.33
N GLU A 204 26.38 0.73 3.79
CA GLU A 204 26.73 1.92 3.01
C GLU A 204 27.56 2.89 3.84
N PHE A 205 27.15 3.13 5.10
CA PHE A 205 27.91 3.96 6.02
C PHE A 205 29.28 3.36 6.34
N ARG A 206 29.37 2.06 6.61
CA ARG A 206 30.65 1.37 6.84
C ARG A 206 31.58 1.42 5.62
N GLN A 207 31.05 1.19 4.42
CA GLN A 207 31.83 1.29 3.18
C GLN A 207 32.33 2.72 2.95
N TRP A 208 31.45 3.70 3.14
CA TRP A 208 31.82 5.12 3.05
C TRP A 208 32.88 5.50 4.08
N TRP A 209 32.77 5.01 5.32
CA TRP A 209 33.72 5.24 6.39
C TRP A 209 35.06 4.57 6.12
N GLN A 210 35.05 3.31 5.70
CA GLN A 210 36.27 2.57 5.34
C GLN A 210 37.04 3.22 4.18
N GLY A 211 36.34 3.77 3.19
CA GLY A 211 36.95 4.51 2.09
C GLY A 211 37.57 5.85 2.47
N ARG A 212 37.30 6.35 3.69
CA ARG A 212 37.84 7.62 4.22
C ARG A 212 38.92 7.45 5.29
N LEU A 213 39.19 6.23 5.73
CA LEU A 213 40.31 6.00 6.62
C LEU A 213 41.59 6.27 5.82
N PRO A 214 42.50 7.16 6.31
CA PRO A 214 43.78 7.33 5.66
C PRO A 214 44.50 6.00 5.62
N THR A 215 44.96 5.59 4.44
CA THR A 215 45.91 4.48 4.29
C THR A 215 47.03 4.71 5.32
N ARG A 216 47.28 3.70 6.17
CA ARG A 216 48.38 3.74 7.15
C ARG A 216 49.60 4.35 6.47
N VAL A 217 50.02 5.49 7.02
CA VAL A 217 51.34 6.01 6.74
C VAL A 217 52.28 5.13 7.57
N ASP A 218 52.99 4.23 6.90
CA ASP A 218 54.08 3.50 7.57
C ASP A 218 55.17 4.51 7.93
N PHE A 219 55.43 4.61 9.23
CA PHE A 219 56.57 5.34 9.74
C PHE A 219 57.81 4.44 9.74
#